data_352040670775f9cb8f99ddd68e6c53b6
#
_entry.id   352040670775f9cb8f99ddd68e6c53b6
#
_cell.length_a   1.000
_cell.length_b   1.000
_cell.length_c   1.000
_cell.angle_alpha   90.00
_cell.angle_beta   90.00
_cell.angle_gamma   90.00
#
_symmetry.space_group_name_H-M   'P 1'
#
loop_
_entity.id
_entity.type
_entity.pdbx_description
1 polymer ?
#
loop_
_entity_poly.entity_id
_entity_poly.type
_entity_poly.pdbx_seq_one_letter_code
_entity_poly.pdbx_strand_id
1 'polypeptide(L)'
;SDPDEVKTAFTDRTRMVWAETPTNPLLSIVDIELLSTLSHDKKALLVVDNTFATPYLQKPLSLGADIVIHSATKYLGGHSDVVGGFAATNSSEIDQELAFLQNAVGAVPAPWDCYLLLRGIKTLGVRMDRHCDNAEKIVEFLSSHSKVKEVLYPGLDTHPTFSIAEKQMERYGGMISFTAVSYTHLTLPTTTI
;
A
#
# COMPACT_ATOMS: atom_id res chain seq x y z
N SER A 1 -13.18 -0.26 -3.55
CA SER A 1 -14.36 -0.28 -2.64
C SER A 1 -15.38 0.71 -3.17
N ASP A 2 -16.63 0.30 -3.28
CA ASP A 2 -17.73 1.15 -3.67
C ASP A 2 -18.01 2.14 -2.51
N PRO A 3 -18.00 3.47 -2.76
CA PRO A 3 -18.27 4.45 -1.73
C PRO A 3 -19.63 4.30 -1.05
N ASP A 4 -20.65 3.82 -1.78
CA ASP A 4 -21.97 3.62 -1.24
C ASP A 4 -22.05 2.39 -0.33
N GLU A 5 -21.30 1.35 -0.63
CA GLU A 5 -21.12 0.21 0.29
C GLU A 5 -20.42 0.66 1.58
N VAL A 6 -19.39 1.50 1.48
CA VAL A 6 -18.70 2.05 2.66
C VAL A 6 -19.65 2.87 3.50
N LYS A 7 -20.47 3.77 2.90
CA LYS A 7 -21.48 4.56 3.62
C LYS A 7 -22.47 3.69 4.37
N THR A 8 -22.94 2.61 3.75
CA THR A 8 -23.94 1.71 4.36
C THR A 8 -23.36 0.85 5.47
N ALA A 9 -22.04 0.61 5.47
CA ALA A 9 -21.35 -0.17 6.50
C ALA A 9 -21.17 0.59 7.84
N PHE A 10 -21.27 1.92 7.84
CA PHE A 10 -21.13 2.70 9.07
C PHE A 10 -22.29 2.45 10.04
N THR A 11 -21.96 2.31 11.32
CA THR A 11 -22.89 2.20 12.44
C THR A 11 -22.50 3.22 13.52
N ASP A 12 -23.35 3.43 14.51
CA ASP A 12 -23.05 4.29 15.68
C ASP A 12 -21.84 3.81 16.51
N ARG A 13 -21.40 2.58 16.28
CA ARG A 13 -20.22 1.98 16.93
C ARG A 13 -18.94 2.06 16.09
N THR A 14 -19.03 2.48 14.84
CA THR A 14 -17.85 2.62 13.98
C THR A 14 -16.96 3.73 14.50
N ARG A 15 -15.69 3.40 14.79
CA ARG A 15 -14.68 4.33 15.30
C ARG A 15 -13.49 4.49 14.37
N MET A 16 -13.36 3.57 13.43
CA MET A 16 -12.21 3.53 12.52
C MET A 16 -12.61 2.90 11.20
N VAL A 17 -12.11 3.45 10.11
CA VAL A 17 -12.07 2.83 8.79
C VAL A 17 -10.62 2.49 8.51
N TRP A 18 -10.37 1.23 8.16
CA TRP A 18 -9.05 0.75 7.78
C TRP A 18 -9.05 0.37 6.31
N ALA A 19 -8.20 1.02 5.53
CA ALA A 19 -8.09 0.80 4.10
C ALA A 19 -6.66 0.44 3.71
N GLU A 20 -6.50 -0.57 2.86
CA GLU A 20 -5.24 -0.90 2.19
C GLU A 20 -5.31 -0.40 0.74
N THR A 21 -4.28 0.33 0.29
CA THR A 21 -4.24 0.85 -1.08
C THR A 21 -2.81 1.12 -1.55
N PRO A 22 -2.33 0.48 -2.64
CA PRO A 22 -2.97 -0.57 -3.45
C PRO A 22 -3.22 -1.88 -2.67
N THR A 23 -4.32 -2.58 -2.97
CA THR A 23 -4.68 -3.85 -2.31
C THR A 23 -3.86 -5.04 -2.84
N ASN A 24 -3.74 -6.10 -2.03
CA ASN A 24 -3.17 -7.38 -2.46
C ASN A 24 -4.31 -8.41 -2.61
N PRO A 25 -4.48 -9.12 -3.74
CA PRO A 25 -3.63 -9.14 -4.93
C PRO A 25 -4.14 -8.28 -6.10
N LEU A 26 -5.32 -7.66 -5.99
CA LEU A 26 -6.01 -7.03 -7.13
C LEU A 26 -5.48 -5.64 -7.48
N LEU A 27 -4.63 -5.07 -6.62
CA LEU A 27 -4.01 -3.75 -6.75
C LEU A 27 -5.04 -2.62 -6.90
N SER A 28 -6.23 -2.81 -6.33
CA SER A 28 -7.28 -1.80 -6.32
C SER A 28 -6.83 -0.56 -5.53
N ILE A 29 -7.13 0.60 -6.07
CA ILE A 29 -6.84 1.88 -5.41
C ILE A 29 -8.13 2.41 -4.79
N VAL A 30 -8.02 2.88 -3.57
CA VAL A 30 -9.13 3.48 -2.83
C VAL A 30 -8.96 5.00 -2.86
N ASP A 31 -10.02 5.75 -3.12
CA ASP A 31 -10.01 7.22 -3.03
C ASP A 31 -9.88 7.64 -1.56
N ILE A 32 -8.68 8.07 -1.18
CA ILE A 32 -8.35 8.39 0.22
C ILE A 32 -9.09 9.66 0.66
N GLU A 33 -9.19 10.69 -0.19
CA GLU A 33 -9.91 11.93 0.15
C GLU A 33 -11.39 11.68 0.39
N LEU A 34 -12.00 10.84 -0.45
CA LEU A 34 -13.40 10.45 -0.28
C LEU A 34 -13.61 9.66 1.02
N LEU A 35 -12.75 8.65 1.29
CA LEU A 35 -12.84 7.89 2.54
C LEU A 35 -12.58 8.76 3.78
N SER A 36 -11.67 9.72 3.70
CA SER A 36 -11.44 10.69 4.77
C SER A 36 -12.71 11.46 5.08
N THR A 37 -13.33 12.03 4.06
CA THR A 37 -14.60 12.77 4.22
C THR A 37 -15.68 11.90 4.87
N LEU A 38 -15.88 10.68 4.35
CA LEU A 38 -16.90 9.75 4.88
C LEU A 38 -16.64 9.34 6.33
N SER A 39 -15.37 9.13 6.67
CA SER A 39 -14.96 8.74 8.03
C SER A 39 -15.15 9.88 9.01
N HIS A 40 -14.70 11.09 8.66
CA HIS A 40 -14.78 12.26 9.53
C HIS A 40 -16.22 12.73 9.74
N ASP A 41 -17.10 12.63 8.75
CA ASP A 41 -18.55 12.89 8.90
C ASP A 41 -19.18 11.99 9.96
N LYS A 42 -18.64 10.81 10.19
CA LYS A 42 -19.06 9.83 11.21
C LYS A 42 -18.21 9.86 12.47
N LYS A 43 -17.28 10.81 12.61
CA LYS A 43 -16.33 10.91 13.73
C LYS A 43 -15.50 9.63 13.91
N ALA A 44 -15.20 8.95 12.81
CA ALA A 44 -14.33 7.79 12.76
C ALA A 44 -12.96 8.19 12.20
N LEU A 45 -11.88 7.54 12.67
CA LEU A 45 -10.54 7.72 12.13
C LEU A 45 -10.39 6.99 10.80
N LEU A 46 -9.62 7.56 9.87
CA LEU A 46 -9.17 6.87 8.67
C LEU A 46 -7.71 6.41 8.85
N VAL A 47 -7.51 5.10 8.82
CA VAL A 47 -6.19 4.46 8.79
C VAL A 47 -5.93 3.91 7.41
N VAL A 48 -4.78 4.25 6.82
CA VAL A 48 -4.41 3.78 5.49
C VAL A 48 -3.13 2.95 5.55
N ASP A 49 -3.21 1.69 5.13
CA ASP A 49 -2.04 0.88 4.86
C ASP A 49 -1.51 1.24 3.47
N ASN A 50 -0.35 1.91 3.45
CA ASN A 50 0.30 2.45 2.26
C ASN A 50 1.55 1.63 1.86
N THR A 51 1.62 0.37 2.29
CA THR A 51 2.81 -0.47 2.14
C THR A 51 3.28 -0.59 0.70
N PHE A 52 2.37 -0.83 -0.26
CA PHE A 52 2.74 -1.05 -1.66
C PHE A 52 3.09 0.24 -2.42
N ALA A 53 2.45 1.35 -2.08
CA ALA A 53 2.78 2.63 -2.70
C ALA A 53 4.03 3.27 -2.08
N THR A 54 4.26 3.09 -0.78
CA THR A 54 5.27 3.79 0.00
C THR A 54 5.02 5.30 0.11
N PRO A 55 5.65 6.03 1.03
CA PRO A 55 5.52 7.49 1.08
C PRO A 55 6.16 8.20 -0.12
N TYR A 56 6.91 7.47 -0.94
CA TYR A 56 7.51 8.00 -2.17
C TYR A 56 6.48 8.19 -3.28
N LEU A 57 5.54 7.25 -3.44
CA LEU A 57 4.55 7.28 -4.52
C LEU A 57 3.18 7.79 -4.10
N GLN A 58 2.83 7.72 -2.80
CA GLN A 58 1.53 8.14 -2.30
C GLN A 58 1.63 8.65 -0.86
N LYS A 59 0.94 9.75 -0.54
CA LYS A 59 1.04 10.46 0.74
C LYS A 59 -0.32 10.55 1.42
N PRO A 60 -0.81 9.48 2.07
CA PRO A 60 -2.16 9.43 2.63
C PRO A 60 -2.48 10.53 3.66
N LEU A 61 -1.51 10.94 4.49
CA LEU A 61 -1.71 12.02 5.45
C LEU A 61 -2.04 13.36 4.77
N SER A 62 -1.48 13.61 3.59
CA SER A 62 -1.79 14.81 2.80
C SER A 62 -3.16 14.75 2.13
N LEU A 63 -3.73 13.54 2.02
CA LEU A 63 -5.05 13.26 1.45
C LEU A 63 -6.13 13.09 2.53
N GLY A 64 -5.80 13.41 3.78
CA GLY A 64 -6.74 13.44 4.89
C GLY A 64 -6.81 12.17 5.76
N ALA A 65 -5.93 11.19 5.57
CA ALA A 65 -5.83 10.08 6.51
C ALA A 65 -5.31 10.56 7.88
N ASP A 66 -5.84 9.99 8.96
CA ASP A 66 -5.42 10.30 10.34
C ASP A 66 -4.14 9.54 10.71
N ILE A 67 -4.05 8.30 10.24
CA ILE A 67 -2.90 7.42 10.47
C ILE A 67 -2.53 6.75 9.16
N VAL A 68 -1.24 6.72 8.85
CA VAL A 68 -0.70 5.88 7.79
C VAL A 68 0.17 4.80 8.40
N ILE A 69 0.01 3.58 7.90
CA ILE A 69 0.85 2.46 8.31
C ILE A 69 1.57 1.83 7.12
N HIS A 70 2.70 1.22 7.42
CA HIS A 70 3.52 0.49 6.47
C HIS A 70 4.03 -0.79 7.11
N SER A 71 3.99 -1.89 6.38
CA SER A 71 4.88 -3.00 6.65
C SER A 71 6.30 -2.58 6.30
N ALA A 72 7.13 -2.31 7.32
CA ALA A 72 8.53 -2.00 7.13
C ALA A 72 9.33 -3.17 6.54
N THR A 73 8.80 -4.39 6.65
CA THR A 73 9.31 -5.63 6.03
C THR A 73 9.42 -5.53 4.51
N LYS A 74 8.61 -4.69 3.87
CA LYS A 74 8.52 -4.54 2.41
C LYS A 74 9.49 -3.46 1.90
N TYR A 75 8.98 -2.51 1.15
CA TYR A 75 9.80 -1.50 0.47
C TYR A 75 10.60 -0.57 1.40
N LEU A 76 10.10 -0.27 2.62
CA LEU A 76 10.84 0.58 3.56
C LEU A 76 12.16 -0.07 3.99
N GLY A 77 12.14 -1.33 4.39
CA GLY A 77 13.35 -2.12 4.63
C GLY A 77 14.09 -2.42 3.32
N GLY A 78 13.38 -3.02 2.37
CA GLY A 78 13.78 -3.15 0.97
C GLY A 78 14.90 -4.16 0.67
N HIS A 79 15.41 -4.90 1.67
CA HIS A 79 16.56 -5.80 1.53
C HIS A 79 16.29 -7.21 2.08
N SER A 80 15.03 -7.53 2.41
CA SER A 80 14.62 -8.85 2.95
C SER A 80 15.36 -9.27 4.24
N ASP A 81 15.77 -8.31 5.04
CA ASP A 81 16.62 -8.48 6.23
C ASP A 81 15.98 -7.94 7.52
N VAL A 82 14.76 -7.39 7.46
CA VAL A 82 14.03 -6.87 8.61
C VAL A 82 12.54 -7.21 8.52
N VAL A 83 11.94 -7.51 9.67
CA VAL A 83 10.49 -7.65 9.83
C VAL A 83 10.04 -6.58 10.81
N GLY A 84 9.07 -5.74 10.41
CA GLY A 84 8.60 -4.68 11.27
C GLY A 84 7.43 -3.92 10.69
N GLY A 85 6.89 -3.00 11.49
CA GLY A 85 5.83 -2.07 11.14
C GLY A 85 6.23 -0.63 11.45
N PHE A 86 5.57 0.28 10.76
CA PHE A 86 5.73 1.72 10.96
C PHE A 86 4.36 2.39 10.90
N ALA A 87 4.10 3.29 11.83
CA ALA A 87 2.91 4.12 11.83
C ALA A 87 3.33 5.59 11.91
N ALA A 88 2.61 6.46 11.21
CA ALA A 88 2.79 7.90 11.29
C ALA A 88 1.43 8.62 11.30
N THR A 89 1.40 9.78 11.96
CA THR A 89 0.24 10.66 12.05
C THR A 89 0.68 12.11 12.13
N ASN A 90 -0.21 13.04 11.75
CA ASN A 90 -0.02 14.47 11.96
C ASN A 90 -0.69 14.98 13.26
N SER A 91 -1.44 14.12 13.98
CA SER A 91 -2.11 14.45 15.24
C SER A 91 -1.19 14.16 16.42
N SER A 92 -0.90 15.18 17.22
CA SER A 92 -0.11 15.03 18.46
C SER A 92 -0.82 14.17 19.51
N GLU A 93 -2.14 14.15 19.53
CA GLU A 93 -2.94 13.33 20.43
C GLU A 93 -2.80 11.83 20.06
N ILE A 94 -2.99 11.51 18.79
CA ILE A 94 -2.82 10.13 18.29
C ILE A 94 -1.38 9.66 18.47
N ASP A 95 -0.39 10.53 18.21
CA ASP A 95 1.03 10.20 18.40
C ASP A 95 1.34 9.82 19.85
N GLN A 96 0.84 10.59 20.81
CA GLN A 96 1.03 10.30 22.24
C GLN A 96 0.37 8.98 22.65
N GLU A 97 -0.85 8.69 22.15
CA GLU A 97 -1.52 7.42 22.41
C GLU A 97 -0.78 6.22 21.80
N LEU A 98 -0.33 6.35 20.56
CA LEU A 98 0.47 5.31 19.90
C LEU A 98 1.78 5.06 20.62
N ALA A 99 2.48 6.10 21.05
CA ALA A 99 3.71 5.99 21.82
C ALA A 99 3.48 5.31 23.19
N PHE A 100 2.39 5.68 23.88
CA PHE A 100 2.00 5.02 25.12
C PHE A 100 1.71 3.52 24.91
N LEU A 101 0.91 3.20 23.92
CA LEU A 101 0.55 1.81 23.59
C LEU A 101 1.78 0.99 23.19
N GLN A 102 2.65 1.56 22.36
CA GLN A 102 3.91 0.92 21.97
C GLN A 102 4.75 0.53 23.19
N ASN A 103 4.91 1.45 24.13
CA ASN A 103 5.66 1.20 25.36
C ASN A 103 4.96 0.21 26.29
N ALA A 104 3.65 0.38 26.51
CA ALA A 104 2.88 -0.44 27.44
C ALA A 104 2.74 -1.90 26.98
N VAL A 105 2.57 -2.14 25.68
CA VAL A 105 2.47 -3.47 25.08
C VAL A 105 3.86 -4.09 24.84
N GLY A 106 4.90 -3.25 24.73
CA GLY A 106 6.26 -3.70 24.44
C GLY A 106 6.50 -4.00 22.95
N ALA A 107 5.69 -3.44 22.03
CA ALA A 107 5.84 -3.56 20.60
C ALA A 107 6.99 -2.67 20.07
N VAL A 108 8.19 -2.87 20.59
CA VAL A 108 9.39 -2.06 20.33
C VAL A 108 10.35 -2.86 19.47
N PRO A 109 10.76 -2.35 18.30
CA PRO A 109 11.74 -3.04 17.45
C PRO A 109 13.12 -3.06 18.13
N ALA A 110 13.91 -4.10 17.84
CA ALA A 110 15.29 -4.18 18.31
C ALA A 110 16.15 -3.07 17.67
N PRO A 111 17.22 -2.60 18.35
CA PRO A 111 18.10 -1.56 17.80
C PRO A 111 18.70 -1.91 16.43
N TRP A 112 18.99 -3.20 16.20
CA TRP A 112 19.51 -3.69 14.93
C TRP A 112 18.48 -3.56 13.81
N ASP A 113 17.22 -3.88 14.07
CA ASP A 113 16.12 -3.74 13.10
C ASP A 113 15.90 -2.26 12.75
N CYS A 114 15.97 -1.36 13.75
CA CYS A 114 15.91 0.07 13.53
C CYS A 114 17.06 0.56 12.63
N TYR A 115 18.27 0.07 12.85
CA TYR A 115 19.44 0.41 12.03
C TYR A 115 19.25 -0.05 10.59
N LEU A 116 18.82 -1.29 10.37
CA LEU A 116 18.58 -1.84 9.04
C LEU A 116 17.49 -1.06 8.30
N LEU A 117 16.40 -0.73 8.99
CA LEU A 117 15.31 0.07 8.43
C LEU A 117 15.78 1.47 8.04
N LEU A 118 16.48 2.18 8.93
CA LEU A 118 17.02 3.51 8.65
C LEU A 118 18.00 3.49 7.46
N ARG A 119 18.80 2.42 7.33
CA ARG A 119 19.70 2.21 6.20
C ARG A 119 18.92 1.95 4.91
N GLY A 120 17.88 1.11 4.97
CA GLY A 120 17.03 0.76 3.83
C GLY A 120 16.28 1.97 3.26
N ILE A 121 15.72 2.82 4.11
CA ILE A 121 14.98 4.02 3.70
C ILE A 121 15.83 4.99 2.86
N LYS A 122 17.14 5.08 3.12
CA LYS A 122 18.05 5.97 2.36
C LYS A 122 18.08 5.70 0.87
N THR A 123 17.72 4.49 0.44
CA THR A 123 17.68 4.11 -0.98
C THR A 123 16.26 3.92 -1.51
N LEU A 124 15.23 4.29 -0.73
CA LEU A 124 13.83 4.08 -1.10
C LEU A 124 13.50 4.70 -2.46
N GLY A 125 13.83 5.97 -2.69
CA GLY A 125 13.52 6.67 -3.93
C GLY A 125 14.09 5.96 -5.16
N VAL A 126 15.40 5.72 -5.21
CA VAL A 126 16.05 5.06 -6.36
C VAL A 126 15.56 3.63 -6.58
N ARG A 127 15.16 2.92 -5.50
CA ARG A 127 14.57 1.58 -5.63
C ARG A 127 13.16 1.65 -6.18
N MET A 128 12.33 2.59 -5.70
CA MET A 128 10.97 2.75 -6.19
C MET A 128 10.93 3.19 -7.64
N ASP A 129 11.81 4.10 -8.08
CA ASP A 129 11.95 4.46 -9.49
C ASP A 129 12.26 3.24 -10.35
N ARG A 130 13.25 2.44 -9.93
CA ARG A 130 13.61 1.22 -10.66
C ARG A 130 12.50 0.17 -10.65
N HIS A 131 11.78 0.01 -9.54
CA HIS A 131 10.64 -0.90 -9.47
C HIS A 131 9.52 -0.47 -10.45
N CYS A 132 9.19 0.82 -10.50
CA CYS A 132 8.22 1.34 -11.45
C CYS A 132 8.66 1.12 -12.90
N ASP A 133 9.91 1.48 -13.25
CA ASP A 133 10.45 1.28 -14.60
C ASP A 133 10.41 -0.19 -15.03
N ASN A 134 10.71 -1.11 -14.12
CA ASN A 134 10.67 -2.53 -14.40
C ASN A 134 9.23 -3.04 -14.53
N ALA A 135 8.33 -2.56 -13.65
CA ALA A 135 6.92 -2.95 -13.69
C ALA A 135 6.26 -2.53 -15.01
N GLU A 136 6.47 -1.31 -15.46
CA GLU A 136 5.93 -0.80 -16.73
C GLU A 136 6.36 -1.67 -17.93
N LYS A 137 7.65 -2.03 -18.01
CA LYS A 137 8.15 -2.94 -19.07
C LYS A 137 7.57 -4.35 -19.00
N ILE A 138 7.40 -4.88 -17.78
CA ILE A 138 6.81 -6.21 -17.58
C ILE A 138 5.32 -6.18 -17.93
N VAL A 139 4.61 -5.12 -17.56
CA VAL A 139 3.20 -4.92 -17.92
C VAL A 139 3.01 -4.87 -19.43
N GLU A 140 3.85 -4.13 -20.16
CA GLU A 140 3.82 -4.09 -21.62
C GLU A 140 4.02 -5.48 -22.22
N PHE A 141 5.01 -6.23 -21.74
CA PHE A 141 5.26 -7.59 -22.18
C PHE A 141 4.08 -8.53 -21.89
N LEU A 142 3.56 -8.52 -20.65
CA LEU A 142 2.47 -9.40 -20.24
C LEU A 142 1.16 -9.08 -20.96
N SER A 143 0.86 -7.81 -21.20
CA SER A 143 -0.36 -7.37 -21.89
C SER A 143 -0.43 -7.84 -23.35
N SER A 144 0.72 -8.08 -23.98
CA SER A 144 0.81 -8.58 -25.35
C SER A 144 0.99 -10.11 -25.43
N HIS A 145 1.15 -10.79 -24.30
CA HIS A 145 1.54 -12.19 -24.28
C HIS A 145 0.34 -13.15 -24.43
N SER A 146 0.35 -14.05 -25.43
CA SER A 146 -0.77 -14.92 -25.78
C SER A 146 -1.23 -15.90 -24.68
N LYS A 147 -0.40 -16.17 -23.68
CA LYS A 147 -0.75 -17.02 -22.52
C LYS A 147 -1.23 -16.24 -21.31
N VAL A 148 -1.33 -14.92 -21.41
CA VAL A 148 -1.85 -14.05 -20.36
C VAL A 148 -3.29 -13.65 -20.75
N LYS A 149 -4.22 -13.85 -19.83
CA LYS A 149 -5.63 -13.51 -20.01
C LYS A 149 -5.92 -12.07 -19.59
N GLU A 150 -5.30 -11.64 -18.50
CA GLU A 150 -5.56 -10.35 -17.88
C GLU A 150 -4.33 -9.90 -17.09
N VAL A 151 -4.05 -8.61 -17.13
CA VAL A 151 -3.02 -7.97 -16.29
C VAL A 151 -3.70 -6.90 -15.43
N LEU A 152 -3.46 -6.95 -14.13
CA LEU A 152 -3.91 -5.96 -13.17
C LEU A 152 -2.71 -5.13 -12.75
N TYR A 153 -2.74 -3.87 -13.12
CA TYR A 153 -1.71 -2.87 -12.75
C TYR A 153 -2.37 -1.50 -12.68
N PRO A 154 -2.19 -0.73 -11.59
CA PRO A 154 -2.90 0.53 -11.40
C PRO A 154 -2.64 1.58 -12.49
N GLY A 155 -1.56 1.45 -13.26
CA GLY A 155 -1.21 2.33 -14.38
C GLY A 155 -1.80 1.94 -15.73
N LEU A 156 -2.60 0.89 -15.81
CA LEU A 156 -3.34 0.56 -17.03
C LEU A 156 -4.69 1.28 -17.04
N ASP A 157 -5.04 1.88 -18.17
CA ASP A 157 -6.34 2.51 -18.41
C ASP A 157 -7.52 1.54 -18.29
N THR A 158 -7.27 0.26 -18.49
CA THR A 158 -8.23 -0.84 -18.29
C THR A 158 -8.41 -1.23 -16.82
N HIS A 159 -7.54 -0.74 -15.90
CA HIS A 159 -7.66 -1.07 -14.48
C HIS A 159 -8.87 -0.34 -13.88
N PRO A 160 -9.76 -1.03 -13.11
CA PRO A 160 -11.00 -0.43 -12.60
C PRO A 160 -10.84 0.84 -11.77
N THR A 161 -9.69 1.05 -11.16
CA THR A 161 -9.40 2.21 -10.31
C THR A 161 -8.30 3.10 -10.88
N PHE A 162 -8.03 3.05 -12.19
CA PHE A 162 -6.99 3.85 -12.86
C PHE A 162 -7.15 5.35 -12.59
N SER A 163 -8.37 5.90 -12.75
CA SER A 163 -8.64 7.32 -12.54
C SER A 163 -8.34 7.81 -11.12
N ILE A 164 -8.51 6.93 -10.13
CA ILE A 164 -8.18 7.23 -8.73
C ILE A 164 -6.66 7.20 -8.56
N ALA A 165 -6.00 6.19 -9.13
CA ALA A 165 -4.54 6.09 -9.10
C ALA A 165 -3.86 7.32 -9.75
N GLU A 166 -4.33 7.72 -10.93
CA GLU A 166 -3.84 8.89 -11.65
C GLU A 166 -3.97 10.19 -10.84
N LYS A 167 -5.05 10.32 -10.04
CA LYS A 167 -5.30 11.50 -9.20
C LYS A 167 -4.36 11.59 -7.99
N GLN A 168 -4.04 10.46 -7.35
CA GLN A 168 -3.44 10.47 -6.01
C GLN A 168 -2.04 9.85 -5.91
N MET A 169 -1.56 9.18 -6.96
CA MET A 169 -0.25 8.53 -6.97
C MET A 169 0.72 9.22 -7.94
N GLU A 170 1.98 9.35 -7.56
CA GLU A 170 3.05 9.90 -8.42
C GLU A 170 3.42 8.93 -9.56
N ARG A 171 3.44 7.63 -9.29
CA ARG A 171 3.59 6.50 -10.19
C ARG A 171 2.87 5.28 -9.61
N TYR A 172 2.72 4.21 -10.38
CA TYR A 172 1.79 3.13 -10.08
C TYR A 172 2.41 1.93 -9.35
N GLY A 173 3.69 2.04 -8.93
CA GLY A 173 4.36 1.04 -8.11
C GLY A 173 5.02 -0.10 -8.86
N GLY A 174 5.57 -1.05 -8.08
CA GLY A 174 6.34 -2.18 -8.59
C GLY A 174 5.61 -3.52 -8.56
N MET A 175 4.32 -3.54 -8.16
CA MET A 175 3.53 -4.77 -8.03
C MET A 175 2.64 -4.96 -9.25
N ILE A 176 2.59 -6.21 -9.74
CA ILE A 176 1.79 -6.61 -10.90
C ILE A 176 1.06 -7.89 -10.54
N SER A 177 -0.23 -7.99 -10.87
CA SER A 177 -0.97 -9.23 -10.85
C SER A 177 -1.44 -9.58 -12.25
N PHE A 178 -1.47 -10.87 -12.58
CA PHE A 178 -2.00 -11.31 -13.87
C PHE A 178 -2.64 -12.69 -13.78
N THR A 179 -3.55 -12.96 -14.70
CA THR A 179 -4.20 -14.26 -14.84
C THR A 179 -3.73 -14.94 -16.12
N ALA A 180 -3.30 -16.19 -16.02
CA ALA A 180 -2.91 -16.97 -17.17
C ALA A 180 -4.11 -17.66 -17.84
N VAL A 181 -4.00 -17.93 -19.14
CA VAL A 181 -5.03 -18.63 -19.91
C VAL A 181 -5.21 -20.08 -19.45
N SER A 182 -4.14 -20.74 -18.99
CA SER A 182 -4.15 -22.11 -18.47
C SER A 182 -3.12 -22.31 -17.38
N TYR A 183 -3.54 -22.95 -16.27
CA TYR A 183 -2.66 -23.26 -15.15
C TYR A 183 -1.59 -24.31 -15.49
N THR A 184 -1.82 -25.14 -16.50
CA THR A 184 -0.95 -26.27 -16.86
C THR A 184 0.33 -25.89 -17.61
N HIS A 185 0.52 -24.61 -17.94
CA HIS A 185 1.67 -24.14 -18.73
C HIS A 185 2.53 -23.08 -18.05
N LEU A 186 2.21 -22.70 -16.81
CA LEU A 186 3.05 -21.85 -15.98
C LEU A 186 3.87 -22.71 -15.03
N THR A 187 4.99 -23.23 -15.51
CA THR A 187 6.09 -23.61 -14.61
C THR A 187 6.76 -22.32 -14.17
N LEU A 188 6.36 -21.78 -13.02
CA LEU A 188 7.19 -20.83 -12.33
C LEU A 188 8.49 -21.53 -11.98
N PRO A 189 9.66 -20.96 -12.31
CA PRO A 189 10.91 -21.48 -11.77
C PRO A 189 10.80 -21.39 -10.25
N THR A 190 10.64 -22.54 -9.59
CA THR A 190 10.84 -22.66 -8.16
C THR A 190 12.34 -22.46 -7.92
N THR A 191 12.76 -21.23 -7.75
CA THR A 191 14.04 -20.94 -7.10
C THR A 191 13.87 -21.29 -5.64
N THR A 192 14.20 -22.50 -5.27
CA THR A 192 14.61 -22.81 -3.91
C THR A 192 15.89 -22.04 -3.67
N ILE A 193 15.80 -21.00 -2.84
CA ILE A 193 16.94 -20.37 -2.19
C ILE A 193 17.28 -21.19 -0.96
#